data_d440d43fc24052ce300001b602a7e06a
#
_entry.id   d440d43fc24052ce300001b602a7e06a
#
_cell.length_a   1.000
_cell.length_b   1.000
_cell.length_c   1.000
_cell.angle_alpha   90.00
_cell.angle_beta   90.00
_cell.angle_gamma   90.00
#
_symmetry.space_group_name_H-M   'P 1'
#
loop_
_entity.id
_entity.type
_entity.pdbx_description
1 polymer ?
#
loop_
_entity_poly.entity_id
_entity_poly.type
_entity_poly.pdbx_seq_one_letter_code
_entity_poly.pdbx_strand_id
1 'polypeptide(L)'
;TFAKEKGMGLDFNPTFFSHPMVKDGLTLSSPDPEVRRFWIEHGKACIRISQYFAEETGIPCVMNIWTGDGFKDVPADRLGPRMRYKESIEEILSEPYDRTKVKPCVESKVFGIGVESYTAGSAEFALSLAASNEGCLPLMDNGHYHPTELVSDKIPAMLCFYPEIALHVTRGVRWDSDHVLLLDDETREIAKEIVRCNALERVYIALD
;
A
#
# COMPACT_ATOMS: atom_id res chain seq x y z
N THR A 1 9.01 7.38 -24.27
CA THR A 1 8.90 5.99 -23.82
C THR A 1 7.56 5.39 -24.23
N PHE A 2 7.44 4.08 -24.23
CA PHE A 2 6.24 3.35 -24.69
C PHE A 2 4.95 3.83 -23.98
N ALA A 3 4.96 3.99 -22.67
CA ALA A 3 3.78 4.46 -21.92
C ALA A 3 3.33 5.85 -22.41
N LYS A 4 4.26 6.80 -22.54
CA LYS A 4 3.99 8.16 -23.04
C LYS A 4 3.42 8.14 -24.47
N GLU A 5 3.99 7.32 -25.36
CA GLU A 5 3.52 7.16 -26.74
C GLU A 5 2.11 6.57 -26.83
N LYS A 6 1.70 5.79 -25.82
CA LYS A 6 0.38 5.17 -25.72
C LYS A 6 -0.62 5.98 -24.90
N GLY A 7 -0.23 7.10 -24.33
CA GLY A 7 -1.08 7.90 -23.44
C GLY A 7 -1.45 7.17 -22.14
N MET A 8 -0.53 6.34 -21.63
CA MET A 8 -0.71 5.54 -20.42
C MET A 8 0.04 6.17 -19.26
N GLY A 9 -0.56 6.16 -18.07
CA GLY A 9 0.13 6.44 -16.81
C GLY A 9 1.02 5.27 -16.39
N LEU A 10 1.82 5.50 -15.37
CA LEU A 10 2.66 4.49 -14.72
C LEU A 10 2.46 4.60 -13.22
N ASP A 11 2.01 3.52 -12.60
CA ASP A 11 2.04 3.37 -11.15
C ASP A 11 3.35 2.71 -10.72
N PHE A 12 3.70 2.87 -9.45
CA PHE A 12 4.93 2.35 -8.91
C PHE A 12 4.70 1.54 -7.64
N ASN A 13 4.97 0.25 -7.73
CA ASN A 13 4.97 -0.66 -6.59
C ASN A 13 6.41 -1.05 -6.24
N PRO A 14 7.15 -0.21 -5.49
CA PRO A 14 8.55 -0.46 -5.19
C PRO A 14 8.71 -1.59 -4.19
N THR A 15 9.81 -2.32 -4.33
CA THR A 15 10.17 -3.41 -3.42
C THR A 15 10.72 -2.87 -2.10
N PHE A 16 10.08 -3.24 -0.98
CA PHE A 16 10.59 -3.07 0.39
C PHE A 16 10.91 -4.43 1.03
N PHE A 17 11.40 -5.38 0.24
CA PHE A 17 11.73 -6.75 0.64
C PHE A 17 12.81 -7.33 -0.30
N SER A 18 13.22 -8.59 -0.10
CA SER A 18 14.17 -9.30 -0.97
C SER A 18 15.49 -8.56 -1.25
N HIS A 19 16.02 -7.90 -0.21
CA HIS A 19 17.29 -7.15 -0.29
C HIS A 19 18.17 -7.48 0.91
N PRO A 20 19.52 -7.45 0.80
CA PRO A 20 20.43 -7.70 1.93
C PRO A 20 20.23 -6.78 3.15
N MET A 21 19.61 -5.62 2.98
CA MET A 21 19.21 -4.71 4.05
C MET A 21 17.86 -5.05 4.71
N VAL A 22 17.24 -6.18 4.39
CA VAL A 22 16.22 -6.79 5.27
C VAL A 22 16.96 -7.54 6.37
N LYS A 23 16.79 -7.12 7.61
CA LYS A 23 17.45 -7.74 8.77
C LYS A 23 16.39 -8.29 9.72
N ASP A 24 16.53 -9.55 10.07
CA ASP A 24 15.58 -10.26 10.94
C ASP A 24 14.10 -10.17 10.48
N GLY A 25 13.88 -10.12 9.16
CA GLY A 25 12.55 -9.94 8.57
C GLY A 25 11.99 -8.52 8.65
N LEU A 26 12.82 -7.53 9.00
CA LEU A 26 12.39 -6.15 9.22
C LEU A 26 13.10 -5.17 8.28
N THR A 27 12.38 -4.12 7.92
CA THR A 27 12.82 -2.99 7.08
C THR A 27 12.58 -1.65 7.80
N LEU A 28 11.48 -0.99 7.50
CA LEU A 28 11.06 0.29 8.08
C LEU A 28 10.74 0.20 9.58
N SER A 29 10.44 -0.98 10.10
CA SER A 29 10.18 -1.23 11.52
C SER A 29 11.40 -1.75 12.30
N SER A 30 12.55 -1.92 11.64
CA SER A 30 13.76 -2.47 12.25
C SER A 30 14.21 -1.68 13.49
N PRO A 31 14.68 -2.33 14.57
CA PRO A 31 15.32 -1.64 15.68
C PRO A 31 16.66 -1.02 15.28
N ASP A 32 17.31 -1.53 14.23
CA ASP A 32 18.57 -1.00 13.71
C ASP A 32 18.32 0.30 12.92
N PRO A 33 18.88 1.44 13.36
CA PRO A 33 18.69 2.71 12.68
C PRO A 33 19.34 2.77 11.29
N GLU A 34 20.41 2.01 11.03
CA GLU A 34 21.04 1.97 9.70
C GLU A 34 20.13 1.26 8.69
N VAL A 35 19.48 0.18 9.10
CA VAL A 35 18.49 -0.53 8.29
C VAL A 35 17.31 0.40 7.96
N ARG A 36 16.75 1.07 8.98
CA ARG A 36 15.65 2.01 8.75
C ARG A 36 16.07 3.16 7.84
N ARG A 37 17.24 3.74 8.05
CA ARG A 37 17.75 4.85 7.22
C ARG A 37 17.85 4.44 5.75
N PHE A 38 18.37 3.27 5.47
CA PHE A 38 18.43 2.75 4.10
C PHE A 38 17.06 2.71 3.45
N TRP A 39 16.06 2.14 4.14
CA TRP A 39 14.72 1.98 3.60
C TRP A 39 13.93 3.29 3.52
N ILE A 40 14.16 4.23 4.42
CA ILE A 40 13.60 5.58 4.36
C ILE A 40 14.13 6.31 3.12
N GLU A 41 15.44 6.31 2.88
CA GLU A 41 16.02 6.94 1.71
C GLU A 41 15.59 6.26 0.40
N HIS A 42 15.43 4.94 0.42
CA HIS A 42 14.80 4.21 -0.68
C HIS A 42 13.37 4.71 -0.94
N GLY A 43 12.53 4.82 0.08
CA GLY A 43 11.16 5.32 -0.05
C GLY A 43 11.09 6.75 -0.59
N LYS A 44 11.95 7.65 -0.10
CA LYS A 44 12.09 9.02 -0.63
C LYS A 44 12.48 9.03 -2.11
N ALA A 45 13.42 8.16 -2.51
CA ALA A 45 13.80 8.02 -3.91
C ALA A 45 12.62 7.52 -4.76
N CYS A 46 11.78 6.63 -4.22
CA CYS A 46 10.58 6.15 -4.90
C CYS A 46 9.54 7.26 -5.12
N ILE A 47 9.37 8.19 -4.17
CA ILE A 47 8.52 9.38 -4.35
C ILE A 47 9.05 10.22 -5.53
N ARG A 48 10.35 10.49 -5.59
CA ARG A 48 10.95 11.26 -6.70
C ARG A 48 10.78 10.57 -8.04
N ILE A 49 10.92 9.24 -8.09
CA ILE A 49 10.69 8.45 -9.31
C ILE A 49 9.21 8.53 -9.73
N SER A 50 8.29 8.42 -8.79
CA SER A 50 6.85 8.52 -9.05
C SER A 50 6.47 9.90 -9.60
N GLN A 51 7.07 10.96 -9.07
CA GLN A 51 6.86 12.30 -9.60
C GLN A 51 7.37 12.42 -11.04
N TYR A 52 8.56 11.90 -11.33
CA TYR A 52 9.08 11.85 -12.70
C TYR A 52 8.14 11.09 -13.65
N PHE A 53 7.57 9.95 -13.22
CA PHE A 53 6.61 9.22 -14.05
C PHE A 53 5.37 10.05 -14.35
N ALA A 54 4.80 10.69 -13.33
CA ALA A 54 3.63 11.56 -13.51
C ALA A 54 3.93 12.77 -14.40
N GLU A 55 5.09 13.39 -14.27
CA GLU A 55 5.52 14.52 -15.11
C GLU A 55 5.70 14.11 -16.58
N GLU A 56 6.29 12.95 -16.81
CA GLU A 56 6.52 12.45 -18.16
C GLU A 56 5.26 11.97 -18.87
N THR A 57 4.30 11.43 -18.15
CA THR A 57 3.06 10.88 -18.72
C THR A 57 1.90 11.87 -18.70
N GLY A 58 1.94 12.86 -17.81
CA GLY A 58 0.82 13.79 -17.57
C GLY A 58 -0.34 13.15 -16.77
N ILE A 59 -0.12 11.96 -16.20
CA ILE A 59 -1.11 11.18 -15.45
C ILE A 59 -0.56 10.95 -14.04
N PRO A 60 -1.37 11.12 -12.97
CA PRO A 60 -0.90 10.86 -11.60
C PRO A 60 -0.34 9.44 -11.45
N CYS A 61 0.70 9.31 -10.63
CA CYS A 61 1.36 8.05 -10.30
C CYS A 61 0.97 7.62 -8.90
N VAL A 62 0.33 6.48 -8.75
CA VAL A 62 0.13 5.82 -7.45
C VAL A 62 1.43 5.13 -7.06
N MET A 63 1.89 5.37 -5.83
CA MET A 63 3.09 4.77 -5.28
C MET A 63 2.75 4.00 -4.02
N ASN A 64 2.91 2.68 -4.06
CA ASN A 64 2.58 1.81 -2.95
C ASN A 64 3.74 1.64 -1.97
N ILE A 65 3.48 1.77 -0.67
CA ILE A 65 4.39 1.39 0.41
C ILE A 65 3.83 0.14 1.08
N TRP A 66 4.46 -0.98 0.78
CA TRP A 66 4.17 -2.27 1.37
C TRP A 66 5.45 -2.92 1.88
N THR A 67 5.41 -3.47 3.09
CA THR A 67 6.51 -4.24 3.66
C THR A 67 6.03 -5.56 4.22
N GLY A 68 6.92 -6.56 4.22
CA GLY A 68 6.69 -7.83 4.89
C GLY A 68 7.06 -7.84 6.37
N ASP A 69 7.27 -6.68 6.98
CA ASP A 69 7.75 -6.54 8.36
C ASP A 69 6.81 -7.22 9.37
N GLY A 70 7.32 -8.23 10.04
CA GLY A 70 6.55 -9.00 11.02
C GLY A 70 7.34 -10.14 11.61
N PHE A 71 6.65 -10.99 12.38
CA PHE A 71 7.26 -12.14 13.04
C PHE A 71 6.40 -13.38 12.90
N LYS A 72 7.08 -14.53 12.79
CA LYS A 72 6.42 -15.82 12.79
C LYS A 72 5.78 -16.14 14.14
N ASP A 73 6.51 -15.85 15.22
CA ASP A 73 6.04 -16.04 16.58
C ASP A 73 5.58 -14.71 17.21
N VAL A 74 4.81 -14.79 18.28
CA VAL A 74 4.34 -13.60 19.00
C VAL A 74 5.52 -12.89 19.67
N PRO A 75 5.87 -11.65 19.26
CA PRO A 75 6.96 -10.92 19.89
C PRO A 75 6.54 -10.39 21.27
N ALA A 76 7.52 -10.19 22.13
CA ALA A 76 7.31 -9.57 23.45
C ALA A 76 6.85 -8.10 23.32
N ASP A 77 7.35 -7.41 22.31
CA ASP A 77 6.99 -6.02 22.01
C ASP A 77 6.29 -5.93 20.65
N ARG A 78 5.00 -5.59 20.66
CA ARG A 78 4.19 -5.35 19.46
C ARG A 78 4.02 -3.87 19.13
N LEU A 79 4.33 -2.98 20.07
CA LEU A 79 4.19 -1.53 19.89
C LEU A 79 5.43 -0.92 19.26
N GLY A 80 6.61 -1.25 19.74
CA GLY A 80 7.88 -0.67 19.28
C GLY A 80 8.10 -0.76 17.77
N PRO A 81 7.93 -1.94 17.13
CA PRO A 81 8.03 -2.04 15.67
C PRO A 81 7.03 -1.15 14.93
N ARG A 82 5.79 -1.05 15.40
CA ARG A 82 4.76 -0.17 14.81
C ARG A 82 5.11 1.31 14.95
N MET A 83 5.61 1.72 16.09
CA MET A 83 6.08 3.10 16.30
C MET A 83 7.20 3.46 15.32
N ARG A 84 8.21 2.60 15.20
CA ARG A 84 9.31 2.80 14.24
C ARG A 84 8.82 2.80 12.79
N TYR A 85 7.88 1.92 12.45
CA TYR A 85 7.28 1.86 11.12
C TYR A 85 6.52 3.16 10.80
N LYS A 86 5.72 3.64 11.74
CA LYS A 86 5.01 4.93 11.63
C LYS A 86 5.99 6.07 11.38
N GLU A 87 6.99 6.23 12.24
CA GLU A 87 8.02 7.27 12.12
C GLU A 87 8.75 7.21 10.78
N SER A 88 9.09 6.01 10.32
CA SER A 88 9.78 5.80 9.05
C SER A 88 8.92 6.20 7.84
N ILE A 89 7.64 5.85 7.84
CA ILE A 89 6.73 6.25 6.76
C ILE A 89 6.49 7.76 6.79
N GLU A 90 6.27 8.35 7.95
CA GLU A 90 6.11 9.80 8.09
C GLU A 90 7.36 10.55 7.58
N GLU A 91 8.55 10.01 7.81
CA GLU A 91 9.78 10.58 7.25
C GLU A 91 9.85 10.41 5.71
N ILE A 92 9.40 9.30 5.16
CA ILE A 92 9.28 9.13 3.69
C ILE A 92 8.31 10.16 3.13
N LEU A 93 7.13 10.31 3.72
CA LEU A 93 6.10 11.25 3.27
C LEU A 93 6.49 12.72 3.44
N SER A 94 7.54 13.02 4.22
CA SER A 94 8.10 14.37 4.33
C SER A 94 8.94 14.79 3.11
N GLU A 95 9.28 13.86 2.22
CA GLU A 95 9.94 14.19 0.95
C GLU A 95 9.02 15.12 0.15
N PRO A 96 9.53 16.27 -0.34
CA PRO A 96 8.71 17.18 -1.14
C PRO A 96 8.22 16.54 -2.44
N TYR A 97 6.93 16.60 -2.69
CA TYR A 97 6.30 16.14 -3.92
C TYR A 97 5.02 16.91 -4.23
N ASP A 98 4.62 16.90 -5.49
CA ASP A 98 3.34 17.45 -5.94
C ASP A 98 2.21 16.44 -5.69
N ARG A 99 1.33 16.73 -4.72
CA ARG A 99 0.20 15.87 -4.33
C ARG A 99 -0.84 15.67 -5.44
N THR A 100 -0.82 16.50 -6.46
CA THR A 100 -1.67 16.29 -7.64
C THR A 100 -1.09 15.25 -8.59
N LYS A 101 0.21 14.99 -8.50
CA LYS A 101 0.96 14.08 -9.37
C LYS A 101 1.29 12.75 -8.71
N VAL A 102 1.68 12.76 -7.44
CA VAL A 102 2.06 11.54 -6.71
C VAL A 102 1.00 11.22 -5.67
N LYS A 103 0.54 9.99 -5.67
CA LYS A 103 -0.44 9.43 -4.74
C LYS A 103 0.23 8.32 -3.91
N PRO A 104 1.00 8.68 -2.87
CA PRO A 104 1.56 7.66 -2.00
C PRO A 104 0.45 6.96 -1.23
N CYS A 105 0.52 5.65 -1.17
CA CYS A 105 -0.40 4.83 -0.40
C CYS A 105 0.35 3.87 0.52
N VAL A 106 -0.33 3.44 1.56
CA VAL A 106 0.14 2.42 2.48
C VAL A 106 -0.81 1.24 2.41
N GLU A 107 -0.23 0.11 2.07
CA GLU A 107 -0.94 -1.16 1.99
C GLU A 107 -0.73 -1.98 3.26
N SER A 108 -1.80 -2.61 3.72
CA SER A 108 -1.71 -3.52 4.85
C SER A 108 -1.14 -4.87 4.43
N LYS A 109 -0.41 -5.50 5.37
CA LYS A 109 -0.03 -6.91 5.29
C LYS A 109 -0.87 -7.72 6.28
N VAL A 110 -1.42 -8.84 5.81
CA VAL A 110 -1.98 -9.85 6.71
C VAL A 110 -0.87 -10.80 7.22
N PHE A 111 -1.21 -11.64 8.20
CA PHE A 111 -0.36 -12.76 8.53
C PHE A 111 -0.26 -13.71 7.32
N GLY A 112 0.89 -14.30 7.15
CA GLY A 112 1.17 -15.18 6.03
C GLY A 112 2.64 -15.56 6.06
N ILE A 113 3.20 -16.02 4.99
CA ILE A 113 4.56 -16.57 4.88
C ILE A 113 5.57 -15.76 5.73
N GLY A 114 6.02 -16.38 6.85
CA GLY A 114 7.00 -15.81 7.77
C GLY A 114 6.49 -14.78 8.78
N VAL A 115 5.19 -14.41 8.76
CA VAL A 115 4.59 -13.42 9.68
C VAL A 115 3.24 -13.90 10.23
N GLU A 116 3.16 -15.16 10.60
CA GLU A 116 1.92 -15.82 11.00
C GLU A 116 1.29 -15.26 12.27
N SER A 117 2.09 -14.67 13.16
CA SER A 117 1.60 -14.18 14.46
C SER A 117 1.59 -12.68 14.62
N TYR A 118 2.36 -11.95 13.82
CA TYR A 118 2.48 -10.52 13.95
C TYR A 118 2.93 -9.86 12.65
N THR A 119 2.20 -8.86 12.22
CA THR A 119 2.63 -7.91 11.17
C THR A 119 2.69 -6.49 11.72
N ALA A 120 3.73 -5.74 11.40
CA ALA A 120 3.82 -4.32 11.77
C ALA A 120 2.76 -3.49 11.04
N GLY A 121 2.55 -3.76 9.75
CA GLY A 121 1.61 -3.08 8.87
C GLY A 121 0.23 -3.76 8.80
N SER A 122 -0.46 -3.96 9.93
CA SER A 122 -1.84 -4.49 9.90
C SER A 122 -2.82 -3.52 9.24
N ALA A 123 -4.03 -3.99 8.90
CA ALA A 123 -5.07 -3.17 8.29
C ALA A 123 -5.39 -1.93 9.14
N GLU A 124 -5.56 -2.10 10.45
CA GLU A 124 -5.83 -0.99 11.38
C GLU A 124 -4.70 0.03 11.40
N PHE A 125 -3.45 -0.45 11.32
CA PHE A 125 -2.28 0.42 11.26
C PHE A 125 -2.26 1.22 9.95
N ALA A 126 -2.38 0.56 8.81
CA ALA A 126 -2.32 1.20 7.49
C ALA A 126 -3.43 2.26 7.32
N LEU A 127 -4.66 1.92 7.68
CA LEU A 127 -5.79 2.84 7.61
C LEU A 127 -5.62 4.03 8.55
N SER A 128 -5.18 3.79 9.80
CA SER A 128 -4.93 4.87 10.76
C SER A 128 -3.79 5.78 10.33
N LEU A 129 -2.73 5.22 9.77
CA LEU A 129 -1.60 5.98 9.27
C LEU A 129 -2.01 6.88 8.09
N ALA A 130 -2.72 6.33 7.11
CA ALA A 130 -3.23 7.10 5.99
C ALA A 130 -4.16 8.25 6.47
N ALA A 131 -5.06 7.98 7.43
CA ALA A 131 -5.93 9.00 8.01
C ALA A 131 -5.19 10.11 8.75
N SER A 132 -4.00 9.81 9.29
CA SER A 132 -3.19 10.76 10.06
C SER A 132 -2.24 11.58 9.21
N ASN A 133 -2.08 11.24 7.93
CA ASN A 133 -1.11 11.86 7.01
C ASN A 133 -1.82 12.37 5.75
N GLU A 134 -2.00 13.68 5.68
CA GLU A 134 -2.63 14.32 4.52
C GLU A 134 -1.87 14.02 3.22
N GLY A 135 -2.58 13.52 2.20
CA GLY A 135 -2.02 13.13 0.90
C GLY A 135 -1.57 11.67 0.84
N CYS A 136 -1.61 10.93 1.95
CA CYS A 136 -1.42 9.49 1.97
C CYS A 136 -2.76 8.77 1.80
N LEU A 137 -2.84 7.84 0.86
CA LEU A 137 -4.05 7.07 0.61
C LEU A 137 -4.01 5.70 1.30
N PRO A 138 -5.14 5.18 1.77
CA PRO A 138 -5.23 3.79 2.12
C PRO A 138 -5.25 2.95 0.84
N LEU A 139 -4.42 1.91 0.79
CA LEU A 139 -4.52 0.89 -0.26
C LEU A 139 -5.10 -0.38 0.34
N MET A 140 -6.20 -0.83 -0.23
CA MET A 140 -6.87 -2.05 0.19
C MET A 140 -6.68 -3.11 -0.90
N ASP A 141 -5.97 -4.18 -0.55
CA ASP A 141 -5.87 -5.39 -1.35
C ASP A 141 -6.94 -6.38 -0.88
N ASN A 142 -7.79 -6.88 -1.78
CA ASN A 142 -8.87 -7.80 -1.39
C ASN A 142 -8.35 -9.21 -1.02
N GLY A 143 -7.11 -9.55 -1.35
CA GLY A 143 -6.43 -10.75 -0.86
C GLY A 143 -5.87 -10.63 0.56
N HIS A 144 -5.82 -9.40 1.12
CA HIS A 144 -5.24 -9.13 2.43
C HIS A 144 -6.25 -9.04 3.57
N TYR A 145 -7.49 -9.45 3.35
CA TYR A 145 -8.56 -9.49 4.37
C TYR A 145 -9.02 -10.92 4.63
N HIS A 146 -9.69 -11.11 5.76
CA HIS A 146 -10.32 -12.39 6.04
C HIS A 146 -11.34 -12.74 4.92
N PRO A 147 -11.45 -14.01 4.49
CA PRO A 147 -12.37 -14.39 3.40
C PRO A 147 -13.85 -14.03 3.61
N THR A 148 -14.25 -13.72 4.84
CA THR A 148 -15.59 -13.22 5.16
C THR A 148 -15.71 -11.70 5.15
N GLU A 149 -14.61 -10.99 4.91
CA GLU A 149 -14.58 -9.53 4.79
C GLU A 149 -14.51 -9.15 3.32
N LEU A 150 -15.49 -8.38 2.85
CA LEU A 150 -15.56 -7.94 1.46
C LEU A 150 -14.99 -6.53 1.31
N VAL A 151 -14.06 -6.34 0.38
CA VAL A 151 -13.52 -5.01 0.08
C VAL A 151 -14.59 -4.12 -0.55
N SER A 152 -15.51 -4.69 -1.31
CA SER A 152 -16.67 -3.95 -1.82
C SER A 152 -17.46 -3.22 -0.74
N ASP A 153 -17.63 -3.81 0.46
CA ASP A 153 -18.29 -3.16 1.60
C ASP A 153 -17.41 -2.09 2.26
N LYS A 154 -16.09 -2.20 2.14
CA LYS A 154 -15.14 -1.23 2.70
C LYS A 154 -15.05 0.05 1.89
N ILE A 155 -15.29 0.01 0.58
CA ILE A 155 -15.20 1.17 -0.33
C ILE A 155 -16.05 2.35 0.15
N PRO A 156 -17.39 2.22 0.35
CA PRO A 156 -18.21 3.34 0.81
C PRO A 156 -17.81 3.83 2.20
N ALA A 157 -17.38 2.93 3.09
CA ALA A 157 -16.92 3.29 4.42
C ALA A 157 -15.66 4.16 4.36
N MET A 158 -14.67 3.78 3.54
CA MET A 158 -13.43 4.54 3.39
C MET A 158 -13.67 5.89 2.71
N LEU A 159 -14.55 5.95 1.70
CA LEU A 159 -14.89 7.19 1.00
C LEU A 159 -15.59 8.24 1.89
N CYS A 160 -16.04 7.87 3.08
CA CYS A 160 -16.51 8.83 4.10
C CYS A 160 -15.36 9.62 4.74
N PHE A 161 -14.16 9.06 4.79
CA PHE A 161 -13.02 9.64 5.50
C PHE A 161 -11.89 10.09 4.58
N TYR A 162 -11.82 9.52 3.38
CA TYR A 162 -10.76 9.80 2.42
C TYR A 162 -11.33 10.39 1.13
N PRO A 163 -10.72 11.46 0.59
CA PRO A 163 -11.12 12.00 -0.70
C PRO A 163 -10.87 11.01 -1.85
N GLU A 164 -9.82 10.21 -1.73
CA GLU A 164 -9.38 9.22 -2.71
C GLU A 164 -8.90 7.96 -1.97
N ILE A 165 -9.01 6.80 -2.60
CA ILE A 165 -8.52 5.50 -2.11
C ILE A 165 -7.84 4.72 -3.23
N ALA A 166 -7.01 3.76 -2.87
CA ALA A 166 -6.38 2.84 -3.81
C ALA A 166 -6.79 1.39 -3.52
N LEU A 167 -6.87 0.58 -4.56
CA LEU A 167 -7.21 -0.83 -4.50
C LEU A 167 -6.18 -1.65 -5.29
N HIS A 168 -5.73 -2.74 -4.70
CA HIS A 168 -5.23 -3.89 -5.42
C HIS A 168 -6.36 -4.92 -5.48
N VAL A 169 -6.77 -5.27 -6.71
CA VAL A 169 -7.84 -6.24 -6.93
C VAL A 169 -7.22 -7.51 -7.46
N THR A 170 -7.18 -8.52 -6.62
CA THR A 170 -6.60 -9.84 -6.88
C THR A 170 -7.62 -10.94 -6.67
N ARG A 171 -7.31 -12.14 -7.11
CA ARG A 171 -8.05 -13.34 -6.76
C ARG A 171 -7.38 -14.03 -5.59
N GLY A 172 -7.87 -13.78 -4.37
CA GLY A 172 -7.41 -14.45 -3.16
C GLY A 172 -7.77 -15.93 -3.17
N VAL A 173 -6.82 -16.82 -3.47
CA VAL A 173 -7.03 -18.28 -3.41
C VAL A 173 -6.77 -18.79 -1.99
N ARG A 174 -5.84 -18.15 -1.30
CA ARG A 174 -5.52 -18.37 0.11
C ARG A 174 -5.08 -17.04 0.71
N TRP A 175 -4.75 -17.04 2.00
CA TRP A 175 -4.19 -15.88 2.65
C TRP A 175 -2.94 -15.36 1.92
N ASP A 176 -2.90 -14.05 1.65
CA ASP A 176 -1.74 -13.37 1.05
C ASP A 176 -1.23 -14.13 -0.19
N SER A 177 -2.14 -14.49 -1.07
CA SER A 177 -1.88 -15.32 -2.24
C SER A 177 -2.51 -14.68 -3.46
N ASP A 178 -1.72 -13.82 -4.12
CA ASP A 178 -2.16 -13.09 -5.30
C ASP A 178 -2.19 -14.02 -6.50
N HIS A 179 -3.31 -14.03 -7.17
CA HIS A 179 -3.53 -14.81 -8.39
C HIS A 179 -4.18 -13.93 -9.44
N VAL A 180 -3.93 -14.25 -10.69
CA VAL A 180 -4.54 -13.55 -11.81
C VAL A 180 -6.03 -13.36 -11.59
N LEU A 181 -6.47 -12.12 -11.66
CA LEU A 181 -7.83 -11.71 -11.43
C LEU A 181 -8.81 -12.42 -12.36
N LEU A 182 -9.92 -12.84 -11.80
CA LEU A 182 -11.10 -13.33 -12.53
C LEU A 182 -12.27 -12.38 -12.28
N LEU A 183 -13.19 -12.29 -13.24
CA LEU A 183 -14.44 -11.57 -13.05
C LEU A 183 -15.41 -12.42 -12.20
N ASP A 184 -15.05 -12.63 -10.95
CA ASP A 184 -15.86 -13.32 -9.95
C ASP A 184 -16.88 -12.39 -9.27
N ASP A 185 -17.56 -12.86 -8.24
CA ASP A 185 -18.61 -12.09 -7.58
C ASP A 185 -18.07 -10.90 -6.81
N GLU A 186 -16.92 -11.05 -6.12
CA GLU A 186 -16.30 -9.94 -5.38
C GLU A 186 -15.80 -8.85 -6.33
N THR A 187 -15.13 -9.22 -7.42
CA THR A 187 -14.68 -8.27 -8.44
C THR A 187 -15.83 -7.48 -9.04
N ARG A 188 -16.98 -8.16 -9.30
CA ARG A 188 -18.19 -7.48 -9.78
C ARG A 188 -18.79 -6.53 -8.76
N GLU A 189 -18.82 -6.92 -7.48
CA GLU A 189 -19.35 -6.06 -6.43
C GLU A 189 -18.43 -4.86 -6.16
N ILE A 190 -17.10 -5.02 -6.20
CA ILE A 190 -16.14 -3.89 -6.16
C ILE A 190 -16.47 -2.89 -7.27
N ALA A 191 -16.57 -3.36 -8.52
CA ALA A 191 -16.88 -2.50 -9.66
C ALA A 191 -18.24 -1.79 -9.52
N LYS A 192 -19.28 -2.52 -9.08
CA LYS A 192 -20.61 -1.95 -8.83
C LYS A 192 -20.59 -0.90 -7.74
N GLU A 193 -19.85 -1.14 -6.65
CA GLU A 193 -19.83 -0.24 -5.52
C GLU A 193 -19.10 1.08 -5.86
N ILE A 194 -18.03 1.02 -6.63
CA ILE A 194 -17.36 2.21 -7.17
C ILE A 194 -18.36 3.07 -7.98
N VAL A 195 -19.16 2.43 -8.83
CA VAL A 195 -20.17 3.12 -9.64
C VAL A 195 -21.29 3.67 -8.75
N ARG A 196 -21.82 2.90 -7.79
CA ARG A 196 -22.87 3.33 -6.85
C ARG A 196 -22.47 4.54 -6.03
N CYS A 197 -21.20 4.58 -5.61
CA CYS A 197 -20.63 5.70 -4.85
C CYS A 197 -20.29 6.90 -5.74
N ASN A 198 -20.49 6.83 -7.06
CA ASN A 198 -20.01 7.84 -8.02
C ASN A 198 -18.52 8.18 -7.82
N ALA A 199 -17.69 7.15 -7.68
CA ALA A 199 -16.31 7.26 -7.21
C ALA A 199 -15.26 6.87 -8.28
N LEU A 200 -15.62 6.85 -9.56
CA LEU A 200 -14.70 6.47 -10.65
C LEU A 200 -13.43 7.33 -10.70
N GLU A 201 -13.52 8.60 -10.31
CA GLU A 201 -12.38 9.52 -10.27
C GLU A 201 -11.69 9.59 -8.90
N ARG A 202 -12.16 8.78 -7.94
CA ARG A 202 -11.68 8.78 -6.55
C ARG A 202 -11.06 7.44 -6.14
N VAL A 203 -11.10 6.45 -7.00
CA VAL A 203 -10.60 5.10 -6.72
C VAL A 203 -9.57 4.71 -7.76
N TYR A 204 -8.33 4.59 -7.32
CA TYR A 204 -7.23 4.09 -8.14
C TYR A 204 -7.22 2.56 -8.05
N ILE A 205 -7.19 1.87 -9.19
CA ILE A 205 -7.31 0.41 -9.24
C ILE A 205 -6.11 -0.18 -9.96
N ALA A 206 -5.39 -1.07 -9.29
CA ALA A 206 -4.48 -1.99 -9.91
C ALA A 206 -5.08 -3.40 -9.90
N LEU A 207 -4.82 -4.16 -10.96
CA LEU A 207 -5.26 -5.56 -11.12
C LEU A 207 -4.04 -6.45 -11.03
N ASP A 208 -4.03 -7.40 -10.10
CA ASP A 208 -2.97 -8.38 -9.86
C ASP A 208 -3.32 -9.76 -10.44
#